data_b16ad40d57394a5b194416a12faf63eb
#
_entry.id   b16ad40d57394a5b194416a12faf63eb
#
_cell.length_a   1.000
_cell.length_b   1.000
_cell.length_c   1.000
_cell.angle_alpha   90.00
_cell.angle_beta   90.00
_cell.angle_gamma   90.00
#
_symmetry.space_group_name_H-M   'P 1'
#
loop_
_entity.id
_entity.type
_entity.pdbx_description
1 polymer ?
#
loop_
_entity_poly.entity_id
_entity_poly.type
_entity_poly.pdbx_seq_one_letter_code
_entity_poly.pdbx_strand_id
1 'polypeptide(L)'
;MGDVVHTMPAVSDIARHRPDARIDWMVESAFASLPAMHPSVQRVVPIAWRKWRRNLLKEQTRVTIGRVRSDLRAEPYDLVLDLQGLLKSALFSSQAKGLRAGYDWASAREPLASVWYQQVATVDKSLHAVTRSRMLAAAHLGYTVQGEPNFALKMPDPSWMPPSPKPYVVLIPGASRPEKLWPEERWVAVAKAVAARGLEIVWMWGSKDEASRCVKLAAQSDGEIPPFLSVEHAAAVIARARACVGLDTGFSHIAAAFGVPTVGIYCDHEPGLVGITGKAFVASVGGRGKSPESTQVIRLLDDALSSAMRRSTW
;
A
#
# COMPACT_ATOMS: atom_id res chain seq x y z
N MET A 1 4.08 1.30 3.63
CA MET A 1 3.35 1.55 2.39
C MET A 1 2.10 0.66 2.31
N GLY A 2 2.23 -0.66 2.35
CA GLY A 2 1.09 -1.57 2.30
C GLY A 2 0.00 -1.26 3.33
N ASP A 3 0.34 -1.04 4.60
CA ASP A 3 -0.62 -0.68 5.64
C ASP A 3 -1.44 0.59 5.28
N VAL A 4 -0.83 1.57 4.59
CA VAL A 4 -1.53 2.79 4.14
C VAL A 4 -2.57 2.43 3.08
N VAL A 5 -2.21 1.60 2.10
CA VAL A 5 -3.14 1.15 1.06
C VAL A 5 -4.28 0.32 1.68
N HIS A 6 -3.98 -0.59 2.61
CA HIS A 6 -5.00 -1.41 3.29
C HIS A 6 -6.02 -0.59 4.08
N THR A 7 -5.66 0.62 4.50
CA THR A 7 -6.54 1.50 5.28
C THR A 7 -7.50 2.32 4.40
N MET A 8 -7.19 2.52 3.11
CA MET A 8 -8.00 3.36 2.20
C MET A 8 -9.48 2.96 2.12
N PRO A 9 -9.85 1.66 2.03
CA PRO A 9 -11.25 1.27 2.01
C PRO A 9 -12.03 1.63 3.29
N ALA A 10 -11.36 1.69 4.45
CA ALA A 10 -12.00 2.17 5.67
C ALA A 10 -12.34 3.67 5.57
N VAL A 11 -11.47 4.48 4.96
CA VAL A 11 -11.75 5.91 4.69
C VAL A 11 -12.91 6.07 3.71
N SER A 12 -12.99 5.25 2.67
CA SER A 12 -14.12 5.23 1.74
C SER A 12 -15.44 4.87 2.45
N ASP A 13 -15.41 3.90 3.37
CA ASP A 13 -16.58 3.54 4.16
C ASP A 13 -17.01 4.67 5.11
N ILE A 14 -16.05 5.32 5.79
CA ILE A 14 -16.31 6.48 6.65
C ILE A 14 -17.00 7.58 5.83
N ALA A 15 -16.44 7.96 4.69
CA ALA A 15 -17.01 9.00 3.85
C ALA A 15 -18.42 8.66 3.34
N ARG A 16 -18.71 7.38 3.07
CA ARG A 16 -20.04 6.93 2.67
C ARG A 16 -21.06 7.07 3.79
N HIS A 17 -20.70 6.72 5.03
CA HIS A 17 -21.62 6.69 6.16
C HIS A 17 -21.64 7.99 6.97
N ARG A 18 -20.65 8.85 6.74
CA ARG A 18 -20.48 10.18 7.35
C ARG A 18 -20.05 11.17 6.26
N PRO A 19 -20.94 11.57 5.33
CA PRO A 19 -20.58 12.41 4.17
C PRO A 19 -20.02 13.78 4.56
N ASP A 20 -20.39 14.28 5.73
CA ASP A 20 -19.92 15.56 6.27
C ASP A 20 -18.61 15.44 7.07
N ALA A 21 -18.05 14.23 7.21
CA ALA A 21 -16.81 14.03 7.95
C ALA A 21 -15.61 14.68 7.25
N ARG A 22 -14.87 15.48 8.00
CA ARG A 22 -13.58 16.03 7.60
C ARG A 22 -12.48 15.09 8.06
N ILE A 23 -11.80 14.45 7.11
CA ILE A 23 -10.81 13.40 7.41
C ILE A 23 -9.39 13.94 7.24
N ASP A 24 -8.66 14.01 8.34
CA ASP A 24 -7.23 14.24 8.37
C ASP A 24 -6.51 12.90 8.50
N TRP A 25 -5.44 12.69 7.72
CA TRP A 25 -4.69 11.45 7.77
C TRP A 25 -3.23 11.70 8.17
N MET A 26 -2.86 11.20 9.33
CA MET A 26 -1.47 11.22 9.78
C MET A 26 -0.70 10.02 9.22
N VAL A 27 0.43 10.28 8.59
CA VAL A 27 1.21 9.24 7.89
C VAL A 27 2.71 9.57 7.89
N GLU A 28 3.56 8.55 7.76
CA GLU A 28 4.99 8.74 7.52
C GLU A 28 5.22 9.56 6.23
N SER A 29 6.05 10.59 6.30
CA SER A 29 6.25 11.57 5.22
C SER A 29 6.62 10.96 3.86
N ALA A 30 7.36 9.84 3.86
CA ALA A 30 7.68 9.11 2.64
C ALA A 30 6.46 8.55 1.89
N PHE A 31 5.30 8.48 2.54
CA PHE A 31 4.05 7.93 1.96
C PHE A 31 2.91 8.96 1.94
N ALA A 32 3.20 10.23 2.19
CA ALA A 32 2.18 11.28 2.31
C ALA A 32 1.34 11.47 1.03
N SER A 33 1.91 11.21 -0.14
CA SER A 33 1.20 11.28 -1.41
C SER A 33 0.07 10.24 -1.55
N LEU A 34 0.16 9.07 -0.89
CA LEU A 34 -0.87 8.05 -1.01
C LEU A 34 -2.22 8.48 -0.42
N PRO A 35 -2.30 8.91 0.86
CA PRO A 35 -3.56 9.46 1.38
C PRO A 35 -4.05 10.69 0.61
N ALA A 36 -3.14 11.52 0.07
CA ALA A 36 -3.51 12.69 -0.73
C ALA A 36 -4.23 12.33 -2.04
N MET A 37 -4.04 11.10 -2.55
CA MET A 37 -4.78 10.59 -3.71
C MET A 37 -6.21 10.16 -3.37
N HIS A 38 -6.58 10.03 -2.09
CA HIS A 38 -7.94 9.64 -1.70
C HIS A 38 -8.85 10.87 -1.64
N PRO A 39 -9.98 10.90 -2.37
CA PRO A 39 -10.81 12.10 -2.52
C PRO A 39 -11.44 12.60 -1.21
N SER A 40 -11.61 11.71 -0.23
CA SER A 40 -12.22 12.04 1.06
C SER A 40 -11.20 12.45 2.12
N VAL A 41 -9.90 12.41 1.83
CA VAL A 41 -8.87 12.94 2.72
C VAL A 41 -8.68 14.42 2.42
N GLN A 42 -8.98 15.27 3.39
CA GLN A 42 -8.88 16.72 3.24
C GLN A 42 -7.49 17.24 3.59
N ARG A 43 -6.86 16.66 4.63
CA ARG A 43 -5.53 17.05 5.06
C ARG A 43 -4.67 15.83 5.35
N VAL A 44 -3.46 15.84 4.83
CA VAL A 44 -2.42 14.87 5.19
C VAL A 44 -1.48 15.52 6.19
N VAL A 45 -1.24 14.86 7.32
CA VAL A 45 -0.30 15.30 8.37
C VAL A 45 0.94 14.42 8.30
N PRO A 46 2.02 14.85 7.62
CA PRO A 46 3.22 14.07 7.47
C PRO A 46 4.04 14.05 8.76
N ILE A 47 4.44 12.86 9.20
CA ILE A 47 5.37 12.63 10.30
C ILE A 47 6.63 11.97 9.76
N ALA A 48 7.79 12.31 10.29
CA ALA A 48 9.07 11.75 9.88
C ALA A 48 9.68 10.88 11.00
N TRP A 49 8.88 9.98 11.57
CA TRP A 49 9.27 9.17 12.74
C TRP A 49 10.57 8.40 12.52
N ARG A 50 10.78 7.81 11.34
CA ARG A 50 12.00 7.06 10.99
C ARG A 50 13.26 7.94 11.10
N LYS A 51 13.14 9.24 10.77
CA LYS A 51 14.22 10.21 10.87
C LYS A 51 14.32 10.76 12.30
N TRP A 52 13.19 11.11 12.92
CA TRP A 52 13.14 11.73 14.23
C TRP A 52 13.70 10.82 15.32
N ARG A 53 13.32 9.56 15.39
CA ARG A 53 13.80 8.59 16.40
C ARG A 53 15.32 8.44 16.48
N ARG A 54 16.03 8.75 15.38
CA ARG A 54 17.50 8.72 15.31
C ARG A 54 18.14 10.04 15.73
N ASN A 55 17.36 11.09 15.86
CA ASN A 55 17.84 12.46 16.02
C ASN A 55 17.01 13.26 17.04
N LEU A 56 16.42 12.62 18.05
CA LEU A 56 15.49 13.27 19.02
C LEU A 56 16.14 14.43 19.77
N LEU A 57 17.45 14.39 20.00
CA LEU A 57 18.20 15.44 20.70
C LEU A 57 18.50 16.66 19.82
N LYS A 58 18.38 16.56 18.50
CA LYS A 58 18.62 17.69 17.60
C LYS A 58 17.48 18.72 17.74
N GLU A 59 17.85 19.98 17.93
CA GLU A 59 16.91 21.10 18.06
C GLU A 59 15.92 21.17 16.90
N GLN A 60 16.39 21.07 15.67
CA GLN A 60 15.56 21.07 14.46
C GLN A 60 14.49 19.96 14.48
N THR A 61 14.83 18.77 15.00
CA THR A 61 13.88 17.66 15.16
C THR A 61 12.81 18.02 16.18
N ARG A 62 13.21 18.57 17.33
CA ARG A 62 12.29 18.98 18.40
C ARG A 62 11.34 20.08 17.93
N VAL A 63 11.85 21.09 17.21
CA VAL A 63 11.04 22.15 16.61
C VAL A 63 10.00 21.56 15.62
N THR A 64 10.42 20.64 14.77
CA THR A 64 9.50 19.99 13.79
C THR A 64 8.42 19.18 14.49
N ILE A 65 8.78 18.38 15.51
CA ILE A 65 7.81 17.64 16.33
C ILE A 65 6.84 18.61 17.03
N GLY A 66 7.37 19.71 17.58
CA GLY A 66 6.57 20.76 18.23
C GLY A 66 5.53 21.37 17.28
N ARG A 67 5.91 21.67 16.02
CA ARG A 67 4.98 22.18 14.99
C ARG A 67 3.87 21.17 14.69
N VAL A 68 4.21 19.92 14.39
CA VAL A 68 3.21 18.87 14.13
C VAL A 68 2.26 18.71 15.32
N ARG A 69 2.77 18.74 16.55
CA ARG A 69 1.95 18.69 17.76
C ARG A 69 1.03 19.92 17.88
N SER A 70 1.53 21.11 17.57
CA SER A 70 0.73 22.33 17.57
C SER A 70 -0.40 22.23 16.56
N ASP A 71 -0.11 21.79 15.33
CA ASP A 71 -1.10 21.65 14.26
C ASP A 71 -2.20 20.62 14.61
N LEU A 72 -1.82 19.49 15.24
CA LEU A 72 -2.78 18.48 15.72
C LEU A 72 -3.63 18.94 16.89
N ARG A 73 -3.24 20.03 17.58
CA ARG A 73 -3.95 20.60 18.73
C ARG A 73 -4.66 21.89 18.43
N ALA A 74 -4.50 22.42 17.22
CA ALA A 74 -5.11 23.69 16.83
C ALA A 74 -6.64 23.61 16.92
N GLU A 75 -7.22 22.53 16.44
CA GLU A 75 -8.64 22.24 16.54
C GLU A 75 -8.87 20.87 17.19
N PRO A 76 -9.95 20.68 17.98
CA PRO A 76 -10.28 19.37 18.52
C PRO A 76 -10.89 18.48 17.40
N TYR A 77 -10.58 17.19 17.45
CA TYR A 77 -11.22 16.16 16.64
C TYR A 77 -12.35 15.51 17.43
N ASP A 78 -13.47 15.22 16.78
CA ASP A 78 -14.52 14.40 17.38
C ASP A 78 -14.02 12.99 17.67
N LEU A 79 -13.20 12.44 16.77
CA LEU A 79 -12.61 11.10 16.89
C LEU A 79 -11.17 11.08 16.34
N VAL A 80 -10.27 10.50 17.10
CA VAL A 80 -8.89 10.16 16.69
C VAL A 80 -8.80 8.65 16.60
N LEU A 81 -8.86 8.10 15.39
CA LEU A 81 -8.94 6.67 15.13
C LEU A 81 -7.59 6.08 14.72
N ASP A 82 -7.03 5.17 15.52
CA ASP A 82 -5.80 4.44 15.17
C ASP A 82 -6.13 3.10 14.51
N LEU A 83 -6.01 3.05 13.19
CA LEU A 83 -6.23 1.85 12.38
C LEU A 83 -4.99 0.95 12.27
N GLN A 84 -3.85 1.34 12.87
CA GLN A 84 -2.61 0.57 12.81
C GLN A 84 -2.41 -0.34 14.04
N GLY A 85 -2.78 0.12 15.24
CA GLY A 85 -2.66 -0.61 16.49
C GLY A 85 -1.22 -0.91 16.91
N LEU A 86 -0.30 0.05 16.70
CA LEU A 86 1.10 -0.02 17.11
C LEU A 86 1.39 1.04 18.18
N LEU A 87 2.34 0.78 19.07
CA LEU A 87 2.75 1.75 20.10
C LEU A 87 3.10 3.12 19.51
N LYS A 88 3.79 3.14 18.39
CA LYS A 88 4.14 4.39 17.71
C LYS A 88 2.90 5.15 17.22
N SER A 89 1.90 4.48 16.65
CA SER A 89 0.68 5.12 16.16
C SER A 89 -0.18 5.59 17.32
N ALA A 90 -0.28 4.81 18.39
CA ALA A 90 -0.95 5.19 19.63
C ALA A 90 -0.29 6.42 20.28
N LEU A 91 1.05 6.50 20.31
CA LEU A 91 1.78 7.66 20.79
C LEU A 91 1.48 8.92 19.98
N PHE A 92 1.41 8.80 18.64
CA PHE A 92 1.08 9.93 17.78
C PHE A 92 -0.39 10.33 17.90
N SER A 93 -1.32 9.38 18.01
CA SER A 93 -2.74 9.66 18.22
C SER A 93 -2.97 10.45 19.53
N SER A 94 -2.15 10.21 20.56
CA SER A 94 -2.23 10.95 21.84
C SER A 94 -1.80 12.42 21.75
N GLN A 95 -1.19 12.83 20.64
CA GLN A 95 -0.80 14.24 20.46
C GLN A 95 -1.97 15.09 19.95
N ALA A 96 -2.98 14.49 19.32
CA ALA A 96 -4.18 15.18 18.90
C ALA A 96 -5.16 15.39 20.08
N LYS A 97 -5.97 16.45 20.03
CA LYS A 97 -7.09 16.65 20.95
C LYS A 97 -8.32 15.95 20.40
N GLY A 98 -8.92 15.06 21.15
CA GLY A 98 -10.14 14.34 20.77
C GLY A 98 -10.27 12.98 21.43
N LEU A 99 -11.40 12.34 21.21
CA LEU A 99 -11.66 10.99 21.67
C LEU A 99 -10.79 10.00 20.91
N ARG A 100 -9.90 9.30 21.62
CA ARG A 100 -9.00 8.33 20.99
C ARG A 100 -9.63 6.95 20.97
N ALA A 101 -9.66 6.35 19.78
CA ALA A 101 -10.24 5.04 19.54
C ALA A 101 -9.27 4.12 18.78
N GLY A 102 -9.35 2.82 19.02
CA GLY A 102 -8.50 1.84 18.37
C GLY A 102 -8.87 0.41 18.74
N TYR A 103 -7.96 -0.51 18.44
CA TYR A 103 -8.11 -1.93 18.80
C TYR A 103 -8.01 -2.15 20.30
N ASP A 104 -8.72 -3.14 20.81
CA ASP A 104 -8.52 -3.65 22.16
C ASP A 104 -7.19 -4.40 22.32
N TRP A 105 -6.90 -4.85 23.54
CA TRP A 105 -5.68 -5.60 23.87
C TRP A 105 -5.51 -6.87 23.04
N ALA A 106 -6.59 -7.60 22.80
CA ALA A 106 -6.56 -8.85 22.06
C ALA A 106 -6.35 -8.64 20.57
N SER A 107 -6.90 -7.57 20.01
CA SER A 107 -6.91 -7.30 18.57
C SER A 107 -5.75 -6.42 18.08
N ALA A 108 -5.16 -5.58 18.93
CA ALA A 108 -4.05 -4.72 18.55
C ALA A 108 -2.85 -5.53 18.05
N ARG A 109 -2.10 -5.00 17.08
CA ARG A 109 -0.83 -5.61 16.61
C ARG A 109 0.21 -5.62 17.73
N GLU A 110 0.27 -4.53 18.49
CA GLU A 110 1.04 -4.41 19.73
C GLU A 110 0.03 -4.14 20.85
N PRO A 111 -0.27 -5.13 21.74
CA PRO A 111 -1.33 -5.02 22.73
C PRO A 111 -1.26 -3.77 23.61
N LEU A 112 -0.05 -3.35 24.00
CA LEU A 112 0.16 -2.15 24.79
C LEU A 112 -0.35 -0.85 24.12
N ALA A 113 -0.57 -0.83 22.81
CA ALA A 113 -1.16 0.33 22.13
C ALA A 113 -2.58 0.64 22.67
N SER A 114 -3.33 -0.39 23.08
CA SER A 114 -4.71 -0.24 23.55
C SER A 114 -4.86 0.63 24.80
N VAL A 115 -3.83 0.72 25.65
CA VAL A 115 -3.88 1.57 26.86
C VAL A 115 -3.92 3.07 26.56
N TRP A 116 -3.62 3.47 25.31
CA TRP A 116 -3.65 4.86 24.89
C TRP A 116 -5.02 5.30 24.36
N TYR A 117 -5.95 4.34 24.15
CA TYR A 117 -7.28 4.62 23.64
C TYR A 117 -8.31 4.73 24.76
N GLN A 118 -9.26 5.62 24.60
CA GLN A 118 -10.39 5.80 25.52
C GLN A 118 -11.57 4.92 25.11
N GLN A 119 -11.63 4.57 23.82
CA GLN A 119 -12.56 3.59 23.29
C GLN A 119 -11.80 2.50 22.54
N VAL A 120 -12.14 1.26 22.79
CA VAL A 120 -11.54 0.10 22.14
C VAL A 120 -12.61 -0.79 21.53
N ALA A 121 -12.26 -1.45 20.42
CA ALA A 121 -13.12 -2.45 19.81
C ALA A 121 -12.35 -3.71 19.46
N THR A 122 -13.01 -4.85 19.62
CA THR A 122 -12.48 -6.16 19.29
C THR A 122 -12.67 -6.43 17.79
N VAL A 123 -11.58 -6.75 17.11
CA VAL A 123 -11.60 -7.15 15.68
C VAL A 123 -10.71 -8.37 15.52
N ASP A 124 -11.25 -9.44 14.96
CA ASP A 124 -10.55 -10.70 14.80
C ASP A 124 -9.23 -10.53 14.01
N LYS A 125 -8.14 -11.06 14.56
CA LYS A 125 -6.79 -11.06 13.96
C LYS A 125 -6.65 -11.97 12.75
N SER A 126 -7.54 -12.94 12.60
CA SER A 126 -7.56 -13.86 11.46
C SER A 126 -8.10 -13.23 10.16
N LEU A 127 -8.75 -12.08 10.28
CA LEU A 127 -9.29 -11.36 9.13
C LEU A 127 -8.18 -10.65 8.35
N HIS A 128 -8.42 -10.49 7.06
CA HIS A 128 -7.54 -9.72 6.17
C HIS A 128 -7.38 -8.26 6.64
N ALA A 129 -6.18 -7.69 6.50
CA ALA A 129 -5.84 -6.35 7.01
C ALA A 129 -6.81 -5.24 6.53
N VAL A 130 -7.28 -5.31 5.29
CA VAL A 130 -8.31 -4.40 4.75
C VAL A 130 -9.62 -4.53 5.53
N THR A 131 -10.09 -5.76 5.72
CA THR A 131 -11.32 -6.04 6.47
C THR A 131 -11.20 -5.57 7.91
N ARG A 132 -10.06 -5.82 8.55
CA ARG A 132 -9.81 -5.37 9.92
C ARG A 132 -9.91 -3.85 10.06
N SER A 133 -9.29 -3.10 9.14
CA SER A 133 -9.36 -1.63 9.17
C SER A 133 -10.80 -1.12 8.97
N ARG A 134 -11.55 -1.72 8.05
CA ARG A 134 -12.97 -1.40 7.80
C ARG A 134 -13.85 -1.70 9.02
N MET A 135 -13.69 -2.88 9.62
CA MET A 135 -14.47 -3.29 10.79
C MET A 135 -14.16 -2.43 12.03
N LEU A 136 -12.89 -2.06 12.24
CA LEU A 136 -12.54 -1.17 13.35
C LEU A 136 -13.21 0.19 13.19
N ALA A 137 -13.14 0.79 12.01
CA ALA A 137 -13.80 2.05 11.73
C ALA A 137 -15.32 1.96 11.93
N ALA A 138 -15.93 0.88 11.44
CA ALA A 138 -17.36 0.62 11.58
C ALA A 138 -17.80 0.50 13.05
N ALA A 139 -17.01 -0.23 13.88
CA ALA A 139 -17.30 -0.41 15.29
C ALA A 139 -17.32 0.91 16.07
N HIS A 140 -16.36 1.81 15.77
CA HIS A 140 -16.29 3.11 16.47
C HIS A 140 -17.27 4.16 15.94
N LEU A 141 -17.68 4.06 14.68
CA LEU A 141 -18.57 5.03 14.04
C LEU A 141 -20.03 4.55 13.91
N GLY A 142 -20.34 3.33 14.38
CA GLY A 142 -21.71 2.81 14.45
C GLY A 142 -22.33 2.51 13.09
N TYR A 143 -21.59 1.93 12.16
CA TYR A 143 -22.11 1.45 10.87
C TYR A 143 -21.74 -0.01 10.61
N THR A 144 -22.37 -0.63 9.63
CA THR A 144 -22.05 -2.00 9.20
C THR A 144 -21.25 -1.95 7.90
N VAL A 145 -20.15 -2.70 7.84
CA VAL A 145 -19.33 -2.85 6.62
C VAL A 145 -20.13 -3.56 5.55
N GLN A 146 -20.24 -2.97 4.37
CA GLN A 146 -20.98 -3.51 3.23
C GLN A 146 -20.16 -3.46 1.95
N GLY A 147 -20.40 -4.43 1.06
CA GLY A 147 -19.79 -4.50 -0.27
C GLY A 147 -18.28 -4.67 -0.29
N GLU A 148 -17.74 -4.73 -1.49
CA GLU A 148 -16.31 -4.89 -1.75
C GLU A 148 -15.48 -3.67 -1.32
N PRO A 149 -14.20 -3.86 -0.96
CA PRO A 149 -13.31 -2.77 -0.61
C PRO A 149 -13.17 -1.75 -1.75
N ASN A 150 -13.42 -0.47 -1.45
CA ASN A 150 -13.21 0.62 -2.41
C ASN A 150 -12.00 1.45 -1.98
N PHE A 151 -10.93 1.41 -2.76
CA PHE A 151 -9.71 2.17 -2.48
C PHE A 151 -9.81 3.64 -2.89
N ALA A 152 -10.71 4.00 -3.80
CA ALA A 152 -11.03 5.35 -4.25
C ALA A 152 -9.82 6.21 -4.65
N LEU A 153 -8.73 5.59 -5.12
CA LEU A 153 -7.54 6.32 -5.52
C LEU A 153 -7.78 7.12 -6.80
N LYS A 154 -7.50 8.41 -6.76
CA LYS A 154 -7.41 9.26 -7.96
C LYS A 154 -6.15 8.93 -8.73
N MET A 155 -6.28 8.85 -10.06
CA MET A 155 -5.13 8.65 -10.95
C MET A 155 -4.15 9.82 -10.79
N PRO A 156 -2.85 9.54 -10.54
CA PRO A 156 -1.84 10.60 -10.49
C PRO A 156 -1.63 11.25 -11.86
N ASP A 157 -1.23 12.51 -11.85
CA ASP A 157 -0.92 13.25 -13.07
C ASP A 157 0.25 12.60 -13.82
N PRO A 158 0.10 12.23 -15.10
CA PRO A 158 1.15 11.65 -15.90
C PRO A 158 2.00 12.68 -16.67
N SER A 159 1.74 13.97 -16.56
CA SER A 159 2.31 15.01 -17.42
C SER A 159 3.86 15.00 -17.49
N TRP A 160 4.50 14.49 -16.43
CA TRP A 160 5.95 14.33 -16.33
C TRP A 160 6.48 13.05 -17.00
N MET A 161 5.60 12.10 -17.33
CA MET A 161 6.00 10.84 -17.95
C MET A 161 6.16 11.03 -19.47
N PRO A 162 7.24 10.52 -20.09
CA PRO A 162 7.28 10.43 -21.53
C PRO A 162 6.11 9.55 -22.04
N PRO A 163 5.55 9.86 -23.21
CA PRO A 163 4.57 8.99 -23.83
C PRO A 163 5.17 7.59 -24.04
N SER A 164 4.55 6.56 -23.48
CA SER A 164 4.94 5.19 -23.81
C SER A 164 4.22 4.79 -25.10
N PRO A 165 4.95 4.48 -26.17
CA PRO A 165 4.35 4.09 -27.46
C PRO A 165 3.70 2.71 -27.42
N LYS A 166 4.05 1.87 -26.43
CA LYS A 166 3.57 0.50 -26.30
C LYS A 166 3.02 0.22 -24.91
N PRO A 167 2.03 -0.69 -24.80
CA PRO A 167 1.57 -1.16 -23.51
C PRO A 167 2.66 -1.95 -22.78
N TYR A 168 2.71 -1.81 -21.46
CA TYR A 168 3.75 -2.44 -20.62
C TYR A 168 3.19 -3.19 -19.41
N VAL A 169 4.02 -4.08 -18.89
CA VAL A 169 3.82 -4.78 -17.61
C VAL A 169 4.85 -4.26 -16.60
N VAL A 170 4.39 -3.96 -15.40
CA VAL A 170 5.28 -3.59 -14.29
C VAL A 170 5.71 -4.84 -13.55
N LEU A 171 7.03 -5.04 -13.41
CA LEU A 171 7.63 -6.09 -12.62
C LEU A 171 8.29 -5.51 -11.38
N ILE A 172 7.97 -6.06 -10.20
CA ILE A 172 8.43 -5.56 -8.90
C ILE A 172 9.23 -6.67 -8.18
N PRO A 173 10.53 -6.83 -8.51
CA PRO A 173 11.35 -7.93 -8.00
C PRO A 173 11.98 -7.65 -6.64
N GLY A 174 11.83 -6.43 -6.10
CA GLY A 174 12.40 -5.99 -4.84
C GLY A 174 11.49 -6.30 -3.65
N ALA A 175 12.10 -6.54 -2.48
CA ALA A 175 11.40 -6.67 -1.20
C ALA A 175 12.29 -6.19 -0.05
N SER A 176 11.63 -5.85 1.07
CA SER A 176 12.31 -5.30 2.26
C SER A 176 13.17 -6.30 3.04
N ARG A 177 13.04 -7.59 2.76
CA ARG A 177 13.76 -8.68 3.45
C ARG A 177 14.18 -9.74 2.44
N PRO A 178 15.37 -10.35 2.60
CA PRO A 178 15.89 -11.39 1.70
C PRO A 178 14.93 -12.59 1.57
N GLU A 179 14.26 -12.99 2.66
CA GLU A 179 13.38 -14.16 2.70
C GLU A 179 12.14 -14.01 1.81
N LYS A 180 11.81 -12.76 1.44
CA LYS A 180 10.72 -12.44 0.51
C LYS A 180 11.14 -12.53 -0.95
N LEU A 181 12.44 -12.59 -1.24
CA LEU A 181 12.93 -12.54 -2.60
C LEU A 181 12.61 -13.84 -3.35
N TRP A 182 12.20 -13.68 -4.58
CA TRP A 182 11.98 -14.76 -5.53
C TRP A 182 13.20 -14.93 -6.42
N PRO A 183 13.56 -16.18 -6.86
CA PRO A 183 14.75 -16.46 -7.66
C PRO A 183 14.87 -15.62 -8.92
N GLU A 184 16.09 -15.19 -9.27
CA GLU A 184 16.34 -14.28 -10.41
C GLU A 184 16.00 -14.94 -11.75
N GLU A 185 16.32 -16.21 -11.92
CA GLU A 185 16.03 -17.00 -13.12
C GLU A 185 14.53 -17.10 -13.40
N ARG A 186 13.69 -17.12 -12.34
CA ARG A 186 12.24 -17.14 -12.48
C ARG A 186 11.68 -15.79 -12.92
N TRP A 187 12.28 -14.68 -12.44
CA TRP A 187 11.95 -13.33 -12.92
C TRP A 187 12.30 -13.17 -14.39
N VAL A 188 13.48 -13.66 -14.81
CA VAL A 188 13.90 -13.64 -16.22
C VAL A 188 12.92 -14.43 -17.10
N ALA A 189 12.44 -15.58 -16.63
CA ALA A 189 11.42 -16.36 -17.35
C ALA A 189 10.10 -15.59 -17.52
N VAL A 190 9.61 -14.92 -16.48
CA VAL A 190 8.42 -14.08 -16.54
C VAL A 190 8.63 -12.89 -17.49
N ALA A 191 9.76 -12.20 -17.42
CA ALA A 191 10.07 -11.08 -18.27
C ALA A 191 10.11 -11.50 -19.77
N LYS A 192 10.79 -12.60 -20.11
CA LYS A 192 10.78 -13.16 -21.47
C LYS A 192 9.37 -13.52 -21.94
N ALA A 193 8.53 -14.03 -21.05
CA ALA A 193 7.14 -14.31 -21.37
C ALA A 193 6.33 -13.04 -21.65
N VAL A 194 6.60 -11.91 -20.95
CA VAL A 194 6.02 -10.60 -21.25
C VAL A 194 6.45 -10.10 -22.61
N ALA A 195 7.77 -10.12 -22.91
CA ALA A 195 8.33 -9.69 -24.20
C ALA A 195 7.77 -10.49 -25.37
N ALA A 196 7.61 -11.81 -25.22
CA ALA A 196 7.03 -12.69 -26.25
C ALA A 196 5.56 -12.34 -26.60
N ARG A 197 4.87 -11.56 -25.74
CA ARG A 197 3.51 -11.03 -25.99
C ARG A 197 3.51 -9.64 -26.62
N GLY A 198 4.68 -9.13 -27.01
CA GLY A 198 4.84 -7.78 -27.59
C GLY A 198 4.61 -6.64 -26.58
N LEU A 199 4.70 -6.92 -25.28
CA LEU A 199 4.56 -5.94 -24.22
C LEU A 199 5.94 -5.48 -23.74
N GLU A 200 6.05 -4.19 -23.38
CA GLU A 200 7.23 -3.66 -22.73
C GLU A 200 7.27 -4.03 -21.25
N ILE A 201 8.47 -3.99 -20.68
CA ILE A 201 8.71 -4.31 -19.28
C ILE A 201 9.21 -3.06 -18.57
N VAL A 202 8.61 -2.74 -17.43
CA VAL A 202 9.10 -1.70 -16.51
C VAL A 202 9.48 -2.35 -15.19
N TRP A 203 10.78 -2.32 -14.87
CA TRP A 203 11.33 -2.84 -13.62
C TRP A 203 11.22 -1.79 -12.51
N MET A 204 10.28 -1.98 -11.57
CA MET A 204 10.04 -1.03 -10.50
C MET A 204 10.90 -1.31 -9.27
N TRP A 205 11.44 -0.26 -8.67
CA TRP A 205 12.29 -0.31 -7.49
C TRP A 205 12.09 0.88 -6.57
N GLY A 206 12.48 0.75 -5.28
CA GLY A 206 12.34 1.79 -4.27
C GLY A 206 13.58 1.95 -3.37
N SER A 207 14.64 1.15 -3.59
CA SER A 207 15.91 1.25 -2.87
C SER A 207 17.09 0.97 -3.80
N LYS A 208 18.31 1.36 -3.41
CA LYS A 208 19.52 1.12 -4.21
C LYS A 208 19.79 -0.37 -4.46
N ASP A 209 19.51 -1.20 -3.46
CA ASP A 209 19.71 -2.66 -3.58
C ASP A 209 18.70 -3.24 -4.58
N GLU A 210 17.45 -2.78 -4.54
CA GLU A 210 16.42 -3.15 -5.51
C GLU A 210 16.77 -2.67 -6.92
N ALA A 211 17.32 -1.45 -7.07
CA ALA A 211 17.80 -0.96 -8.37
C ALA A 211 18.90 -1.86 -8.94
N SER A 212 19.87 -2.22 -8.13
CA SER A 212 20.96 -3.12 -8.54
C SER A 212 20.42 -4.49 -8.98
N ARG A 213 19.38 -4.99 -8.30
CA ARG A 213 18.68 -6.22 -8.70
C ARG A 213 17.97 -6.05 -10.04
N CYS A 214 17.25 -4.94 -10.25
CA CYS A 214 16.60 -4.64 -11.54
C CYS A 214 17.60 -4.59 -12.69
N VAL A 215 18.78 -3.99 -12.49
CA VAL A 215 19.85 -3.93 -13.51
C VAL A 215 20.30 -5.35 -13.91
N LYS A 216 20.51 -6.25 -12.95
CA LYS A 216 20.90 -7.64 -13.23
C LYS A 216 19.82 -8.39 -14.02
N LEU A 217 18.54 -8.15 -13.70
CA LEU A 217 17.41 -8.81 -14.36
C LEU A 217 17.22 -8.27 -15.78
N ALA A 218 17.25 -6.95 -15.96
CA ALA A 218 17.13 -6.31 -17.25
C ALA A 218 18.26 -6.72 -18.23
N ALA A 219 19.49 -6.90 -17.75
CA ALA A 219 20.60 -7.39 -18.55
C ALA A 219 20.37 -8.80 -19.16
N GLN A 220 19.43 -9.57 -18.64
CA GLN A 220 19.11 -10.93 -19.08
C GLN A 220 17.77 -11.06 -19.82
N SER A 221 16.96 -10.02 -19.81
CA SER A 221 15.56 -10.12 -20.26
C SER A 221 15.00 -8.83 -20.82
N ASP A 222 15.82 -7.80 -21.01
CA ASP A 222 15.45 -6.46 -21.40
C ASP A 222 14.53 -5.76 -20.38
N GLY A 223 13.98 -4.61 -20.76
CA GLY A 223 13.05 -3.81 -19.97
C GLY A 223 13.65 -2.50 -19.48
N GLU A 224 12.79 -1.53 -19.30
CA GLU A 224 13.14 -0.20 -18.81
C GLU A 224 13.27 -0.21 -17.27
N ILE A 225 14.30 0.46 -16.79
CA ILE A 225 14.51 0.72 -15.37
C ILE A 225 14.37 2.24 -15.19
N PRO A 226 13.25 2.73 -14.64
CA PRO A 226 13.07 4.15 -14.43
C PRO A 226 14.08 4.69 -13.41
N PRO A 227 14.39 6.00 -13.43
CA PRO A 227 15.13 6.63 -12.35
C PRO A 227 14.41 6.46 -11.02
N PHE A 228 15.02 6.87 -9.90
CA PHE A 228 14.33 6.86 -8.61
C PHE A 228 13.05 7.71 -8.69
N LEU A 229 11.92 7.07 -8.46
CA LEU A 229 10.62 7.71 -8.49
C LEU A 229 10.13 7.99 -7.06
N SER A 230 9.48 9.12 -6.86
CA SER A 230 8.64 9.33 -5.68
C SER A 230 7.51 8.29 -5.65
N VAL A 231 6.88 8.09 -4.50
CA VAL A 231 5.74 7.17 -4.39
C VAL A 231 4.60 7.57 -5.34
N GLU A 232 4.38 8.88 -5.53
CA GLU A 232 3.39 9.42 -6.45
C GLU A 232 3.73 9.09 -7.92
N HIS A 233 4.97 9.33 -8.31
CA HIS A 233 5.44 9.03 -9.67
C HIS A 233 5.42 7.51 -9.94
N ALA A 234 5.86 6.70 -8.97
CA ALA A 234 5.76 5.24 -9.08
C ALA A 234 4.30 4.78 -9.21
N ALA A 235 3.38 5.38 -8.45
CA ALA A 235 1.95 5.13 -8.57
C ALA A 235 1.40 5.51 -9.96
N ALA A 236 1.87 6.60 -10.56
CA ALA A 236 1.49 7.01 -11.91
C ALA A 236 1.92 5.99 -12.98
N VAL A 237 3.15 5.48 -12.89
CA VAL A 237 3.64 4.40 -13.77
C VAL A 237 2.83 3.12 -13.56
N ILE A 238 2.66 2.68 -12.32
CA ILE A 238 1.94 1.46 -11.99
C ILE A 238 0.48 1.52 -12.46
N ALA A 239 -0.20 2.63 -12.22
CA ALA A 239 -1.63 2.77 -12.53
C ALA A 239 -1.96 2.68 -14.03
N ARG A 240 -0.97 2.85 -14.90
CA ARG A 240 -1.10 2.78 -16.38
C ARG A 240 -0.62 1.47 -16.97
N ALA A 241 -0.11 0.56 -16.16
CA ALA A 241 0.34 -0.74 -16.62
C ALA A 241 -0.83 -1.61 -17.09
N ARG A 242 -0.61 -2.47 -18.06
CA ARG A 242 -1.57 -3.50 -18.50
C ARG A 242 -1.75 -4.59 -17.45
N ALA A 243 -0.69 -4.93 -16.75
CA ALA A 243 -0.68 -5.82 -15.60
C ALA A 243 0.53 -5.51 -14.71
N CYS A 244 0.50 -6.06 -13.51
CA CYS A 244 1.61 -5.99 -12.56
C CYS A 244 1.92 -7.40 -12.03
N VAL A 245 3.21 -7.76 -11.96
CA VAL A 245 3.68 -8.93 -11.22
C VAL A 245 4.66 -8.45 -10.17
N GLY A 246 4.43 -8.75 -8.91
CA GLY A 246 5.29 -8.23 -7.84
C GLY A 246 5.33 -9.10 -6.61
N LEU A 247 6.43 -8.97 -5.88
CA LEU A 247 6.52 -9.51 -4.53
C LEU A 247 5.54 -8.81 -3.59
N ASP A 248 5.35 -9.38 -2.39
CA ASP A 248 4.58 -8.74 -1.31
C ASP A 248 5.24 -7.43 -0.86
N THR A 249 4.91 -6.36 -1.59
CA THR A 249 5.42 -5.00 -1.34
C THR A 249 4.32 -3.97 -1.50
N GLY A 250 4.58 -2.75 -1.01
CA GLY A 250 3.61 -1.66 -1.14
C GLY A 250 3.24 -1.33 -2.58
N PHE A 251 4.13 -1.50 -3.55
CA PHE A 251 3.84 -1.24 -4.97
C PHE A 251 2.84 -2.24 -5.56
N SER A 252 2.92 -3.51 -5.17
CA SER A 252 1.93 -4.53 -5.59
C SER A 252 0.53 -4.20 -5.06
N HIS A 253 0.44 -3.73 -3.81
CA HIS A 253 -0.83 -3.27 -3.24
C HIS A 253 -1.35 -2.01 -3.93
N ILE A 254 -0.48 -1.08 -4.32
CA ILE A 254 -0.85 0.11 -5.10
C ILE A 254 -1.43 -0.30 -6.46
N ALA A 255 -0.79 -1.25 -7.16
CA ALA A 255 -1.30 -1.76 -8.44
C ALA A 255 -2.72 -2.31 -8.32
N ALA A 256 -2.95 -3.20 -7.37
CA ALA A 256 -4.27 -3.77 -7.11
C ALA A 256 -5.31 -2.71 -6.71
N ALA A 257 -4.92 -1.72 -5.90
CA ALA A 257 -5.79 -0.62 -5.45
C ALA A 257 -6.22 0.31 -6.59
N PHE A 258 -5.37 0.53 -7.61
CA PHE A 258 -5.74 1.23 -8.84
C PHE A 258 -6.57 0.38 -9.81
N GLY A 259 -6.79 -0.90 -9.50
CA GLY A 259 -7.50 -1.81 -10.39
C GLY A 259 -6.65 -2.29 -11.57
N VAL A 260 -5.33 -2.25 -11.46
CA VAL A 260 -4.44 -2.91 -12.39
C VAL A 260 -4.48 -4.41 -12.12
N PRO A 261 -4.69 -5.28 -13.14
CA PRO A 261 -4.60 -6.73 -12.97
C PRO A 261 -3.24 -7.10 -12.38
N THR A 262 -3.24 -7.78 -11.23
CA THR A 262 -2.01 -7.94 -10.44
C THR A 262 -1.83 -9.38 -9.96
N VAL A 263 -0.62 -9.90 -10.14
CA VAL A 263 -0.16 -11.18 -9.56
C VAL A 263 0.84 -10.88 -8.45
N GLY A 264 0.48 -11.23 -7.21
CA GLY A 264 1.34 -11.10 -6.03
C GLY A 264 2.05 -12.41 -5.70
N ILE A 265 3.38 -12.37 -5.56
CA ILE A 265 4.24 -13.50 -5.22
C ILE A 265 4.61 -13.43 -3.76
N TYR A 266 4.37 -14.53 -3.03
CA TYR A 266 4.62 -14.66 -1.60
C TYR A 266 5.61 -15.80 -1.35
N CYS A 267 6.70 -15.52 -0.61
CA CYS A 267 7.75 -16.50 -0.33
C CYS A 267 7.92 -16.79 1.18
N ASP A 268 7.58 -15.83 2.06
CA ASP A 268 7.88 -15.91 3.50
C ASP A 268 6.64 -15.97 4.42
N HIS A 269 5.43 -15.74 3.90
CA HIS A 269 4.19 -15.82 4.67
C HIS A 269 2.97 -16.15 3.80
N GLU A 270 1.88 -16.54 4.44
CA GLU A 270 0.63 -16.83 3.77
C GLU A 270 -0.09 -15.54 3.36
N PRO A 271 -0.63 -15.45 2.12
CA PRO A 271 -1.29 -14.25 1.63
C PRO A 271 -2.63 -13.93 2.29
N GLY A 272 -3.25 -14.89 2.98
CA GLY A 272 -4.62 -14.75 3.51
C GLY A 272 -4.85 -13.54 4.42
N LEU A 273 -3.84 -13.09 5.15
CA LEU A 273 -3.95 -11.96 6.10
C LEU A 273 -3.62 -10.59 5.47
N VAL A 274 -2.75 -10.56 4.46
CA VAL A 274 -2.20 -9.33 3.89
C VAL A 274 -2.04 -9.40 2.38
N GLY A 275 -2.68 -10.35 1.71
CA GLY A 275 -2.62 -10.52 0.26
C GLY A 275 -3.10 -9.28 -0.50
N ILE A 276 -2.69 -9.19 -1.77
CA ILE A 276 -3.21 -8.14 -2.64
C ILE A 276 -4.72 -8.27 -2.78
N THR A 277 -5.42 -7.14 -2.75
CA THR A 277 -6.87 -7.07 -2.99
C THR A 277 -7.21 -5.84 -3.81
N GLY A 278 -8.20 -5.94 -4.67
CA GLY A 278 -8.60 -4.87 -5.58
C GLY A 278 -9.81 -5.27 -6.43
N LYS A 279 -10.36 -4.32 -7.20
CA LYS A 279 -11.53 -4.56 -8.07
C LYS A 279 -11.21 -5.29 -9.37
N ALA A 280 -9.94 -5.26 -9.80
CA ALA A 280 -9.51 -5.98 -11.00
C ALA A 280 -9.18 -7.44 -10.68
N PHE A 281 -8.68 -8.16 -11.67
CA PHE A 281 -8.09 -9.47 -11.45
C PHE A 281 -6.94 -9.34 -10.45
N VAL A 282 -7.00 -10.08 -9.37
CA VAL A 282 -5.92 -10.21 -8.39
C VAL A 282 -5.70 -11.68 -8.08
N ALA A 283 -4.45 -12.11 -8.13
CA ALA A 283 -4.04 -13.45 -7.75
C ALA A 283 -2.85 -13.38 -6.79
N SER A 284 -2.93 -14.13 -5.70
CA SER A 284 -1.82 -14.34 -4.77
C SER A 284 -1.30 -15.77 -4.91
N VAL A 285 0.00 -15.92 -5.11
CA VAL A 285 0.63 -17.23 -5.35
C VAL A 285 1.84 -17.43 -4.47
N GLY A 286 2.05 -18.67 -4.02
CA GLY A 286 3.09 -19.02 -3.07
C GLY A 286 2.60 -18.97 -1.63
N GLY A 287 3.53 -18.90 -0.68
CA GLY A 287 3.26 -18.92 0.75
C GLY A 287 4.56 -19.15 1.54
N ARG A 288 4.46 -19.30 2.84
CA ARG A 288 5.63 -19.55 3.69
C ARG A 288 6.36 -20.84 3.27
N GLY A 289 7.61 -20.71 2.79
CA GLY A 289 8.42 -21.82 2.31
C GLY A 289 7.94 -22.47 1.01
N LYS A 290 6.96 -21.84 0.32
CA LYS A 290 6.37 -22.32 -0.93
C LYS A 290 6.62 -21.31 -2.04
N SER A 291 7.86 -21.21 -2.49
CA SER A 291 8.21 -20.32 -3.61
C SER A 291 7.57 -20.85 -4.92
N PRO A 292 6.70 -20.10 -5.60
CA PRO A 292 5.99 -20.58 -6.79
C PRO A 292 6.94 -20.78 -7.97
N GLU A 293 6.59 -21.67 -8.89
CA GLU A 293 7.32 -21.83 -10.15
C GLU A 293 6.94 -20.72 -11.14
N SER A 294 7.89 -20.37 -12.04
CA SER A 294 7.68 -19.32 -13.04
C SER A 294 6.50 -19.62 -13.97
N THR A 295 6.29 -20.88 -14.32
CA THR A 295 5.15 -21.34 -15.15
C THR A 295 3.80 -21.03 -14.51
N GLN A 296 3.68 -21.16 -13.20
CA GLN A 296 2.47 -20.81 -12.46
C GLN A 296 2.21 -19.29 -12.50
N VAL A 297 3.27 -18.49 -12.29
CA VAL A 297 3.16 -17.02 -12.35
C VAL A 297 2.83 -16.54 -13.76
N ILE A 298 3.44 -17.13 -14.81
CA ILE A 298 3.15 -16.81 -16.20
C ILE A 298 1.70 -17.11 -16.56
N ARG A 299 1.16 -18.25 -16.13
CA ARG A 299 -0.26 -18.57 -16.34
C ARG A 299 -1.17 -17.52 -15.70
N LEU A 300 -0.91 -17.14 -14.45
CA LEU A 300 -1.70 -16.10 -13.78
C LEU A 300 -1.55 -14.71 -14.44
N LEU A 301 -0.38 -14.41 -15.02
CA LEU A 301 -0.19 -13.21 -15.84
C LEU A 301 -1.05 -13.26 -17.11
N ASP A 302 -1.19 -14.40 -17.76
CA ASP A 302 -2.08 -14.55 -18.92
C ASP A 302 -3.55 -14.31 -18.56
N ASP A 303 -3.99 -14.82 -17.41
CA ASP A 303 -5.33 -14.56 -16.87
C ASP A 303 -5.53 -13.07 -16.57
N ALA A 304 -4.52 -12.42 -15.99
CA ALA A 304 -4.52 -10.98 -15.71
C ALA A 304 -4.63 -10.15 -16.99
N LEU A 305 -3.82 -10.44 -18.00
CA LEU A 305 -3.83 -9.73 -19.28
C LEU A 305 -5.15 -9.95 -20.04
N SER A 306 -5.71 -11.15 -20.02
CA SER A 306 -7.01 -11.46 -20.60
C SER A 306 -8.15 -10.69 -19.93
N SER A 307 -8.08 -10.49 -18.62
CA SER A 307 -9.04 -9.68 -17.88
C SER A 307 -8.97 -8.19 -18.22
N ALA A 308 -7.76 -7.68 -18.51
CA ALA A 308 -7.54 -6.30 -18.92
C ALA A 308 -8.14 -5.99 -20.31
N MET A 309 -8.04 -6.93 -21.25
CA MET A 309 -8.61 -6.77 -22.59
C MET A 309 -10.14 -6.69 -22.56
N ARG A 310 -10.81 -7.46 -21.72
CA ARG A 310 -12.27 -7.41 -21.56
C ARG A 310 -12.80 -6.09 -21.00
N ARG A 311 -11.95 -5.27 -20.35
CA ARG A 311 -12.32 -3.94 -19.81
C ARG A 311 -12.17 -2.80 -20.82
N SER A 312 -11.28 -2.94 -21.80
CA SER A 312 -11.05 -1.89 -22.83
C SER A 312 -12.10 -1.91 -23.96
N THR A 313 -13.07 -2.82 -23.91
CA THR A 313 -14.16 -2.95 -24.90
C THR A 313 -15.50 -2.38 -24.42
N TRP A 314 -15.50 -1.58 -23.33
CA TRP A 314 -16.71 -0.86 -22.83
C TRP A 314 -16.53 0.65 -22.84
#